data_ae11829d51366ad67f4d121751662e5b
#
_entry.id   ae11829d51366ad67f4d121751662e5b
#
_cell.length_a   1.000
_cell.length_b   1.000
_cell.length_c   1.000
_cell.angle_alpha   90.00
_cell.angle_beta   90.00
_cell.angle_gamma   90.00
#
_symmetry.space_group_name_H-M   'P 1'
#
loop_
_entity.id
_entity.type
_entity.pdbx_description
1 polymer ?
#
loop_
_entity_poly.entity_id
_entity_poly.type
_entity_poly.pdbx_seq_one_letter_code
_entity_poly.pdbx_strand_id
1 'polypeptide(L)'
;MHIQELKELAMSRIDDLIAEYCPDGVEFHSISEIFDLKNGYTPSKSKLEYWTNGTVPWFRMEDIRANGHILFDSIQHVNQLGVKSGKLFSKDSVMVATSATIGEHALLKVDALTNQRFTVLTRKPEYVNRLLPEFINYYCYVLDEWCKTNVHAGGFASVDMEGFKRYRFPVPPLPVQEEIVRILDSFSSLEAELEAELEAELEARRKQYAYYRDELLTFDREREA
;
A
#
# COMPACT_ATOMS: atom_id res chain seq x y z
N MET A 1 25.67 -13.90 -4.20
CA MET A 1 25.87 -12.44 -4.40
C MET A 1 25.49 -11.76 -3.10
N HIS A 2 26.37 -10.94 -2.50
CA HIS A 2 26.14 -10.34 -1.20
C HIS A 2 25.07 -9.24 -1.33
N ILE A 3 24.20 -9.07 -0.33
CA ILE A 3 23.15 -8.01 -0.29
C ILE A 3 23.75 -6.62 -0.57
N GLN A 4 24.96 -6.37 -0.09
CA GLN A 4 25.70 -5.13 -0.32
C GLN A 4 26.04 -4.90 -1.80
N GLU A 5 26.47 -5.94 -2.53
CA GLU A 5 26.80 -5.87 -3.97
C GLU A 5 25.54 -5.60 -4.81
N LEU A 6 24.41 -6.23 -4.45
CA LEU A 6 23.12 -5.96 -5.10
C LEU A 6 22.66 -4.51 -4.90
N LYS A 7 22.84 -3.98 -3.69
CA LYS A 7 22.50 -2.60 -3.36
C LYS A 7 23.35 -1.62 -4.16
N GLU A 8 24.66 -1.83 -4.22
CA GLU A 8 25.59 -0.98 -4.96
C GLU A 8 25.29 -1.01 -6.46
N LEU A 9 25.01 -2.18 -7.03
CA LEU A 9 24.64 -2.32 -8.43
C LEU A 9 23.31 -1.63 -8.77
N ALA A 10 22.30 -1.78 -7.90
CA ALA A 10 21.00 -1.14 -8.07
C ALA A 10 21.10 0.38 -8.00
N MET A 11 21.84 0.92 -7.01
CA MET A 11 22.06 2.36 -6.87
C MET A 11 22.85 2.92 -8.07
N SER A 12 23.90 2.25 -8.52
CA SER A 12 24.68 2.66 -9.69
C SER A 12 23.81 2.75 -10.95
N ARG A 13 22.90 1.79 -11.14
CA ARG A 13 21.99 1.81 -12.28
C ARG A 13 21.00 2.97 -12.25
N ILE A 14 20.47 3.31 -11.06
CA ILE A 14 19.58 4.47 -10.90
C ILE A 14 20.36 5.77 -11.13
N ASP A 15 21.59 5.89 -10.60
CA ASP A 15 22.44 7.07 -10.79
C ASP A 15 22.75 7.30 -12.27
N ASP A 16 23.07 6.24 -13.02
CA ASP A 16 23.30 6.30 -14.47
C ASP A 16 22.05 6.81 -15.21
N LEU A 17 20.86 6.28 -14.89
CA LEU A 17 19.61 6.71 -15.50
C LEU A 17 19.25 8.16 -15.15
N ILE A 18 19.50 8.59 -13.92
CA ILE A 18 19.30 9.99 -13.53
C ILE A 18 20.26 10.90 -14.30
N ALA A 19 21.52 10.52 -14.42
CA ALA A 19 22.53 11.31 -15.18
C ALA A 19 22.15 11.39 -16.67
N GLU A 20 21.61 10.33 -17.26
CA GLU A 20 21.20 10.29 -18.67
C GLU A 20 19.91 11.09 -18.93
N TYR A 21 18.85 10.85 -18.10
CA TYR A 21 17.51 11.37 -18.37
C TYR A 21 17.16 12.64 -17.57
N CYS A 22 17.91 12.98 -16.53
CA CYS A 22 17.67 14.12 -15.66
C CYS A 22 18.95 14.94 -15.41
N PRO A 23 19.67 15.40 -16.47
CA PRO A 23 20.96 16.10 -16.29
C PRO A 23 20.83 17.38 -15.47
N ASP A 24 19.64 18.01 -15.47
CA ASP A 24 19.32 19.20 -14.69
C ASP A 24 18.59 18.89 -13.37
N GLY A 25 18.51 17.59 -13.00
CA GLY A 25 17.78 17.09 -11.85
C GLY A 25 16.35 16.67 -12.16
N VAL A 26 15.72 15.98 -11.19
CA VAL A 26 14.35 15.49 -11.31
C VAL A 26 13.35 16.64 -11.14
N GLU A 27 12.35 16.70 -12.00
CA GLU A 27 11.23 17.65 -11.84
C GLU A 27 10.39 17.33 -10.60
N PHE A 28 9.91 18.39 -9.93
CA PHE A 28 8.98 18.29 -8.81
C PHE A 28 7.75 19.17 -9.06
N HIS A 29 6.57 18.57 -8.92
CA HIS A 29 5.30 19.28 -9.02
C HIS A 29 4.53 19.17 -7.69
N SER A 30 3.61 20.09 -7.43
CA SER A 30 2.75 19.94 -6.25
C SER A 30 1.76 18.79 -6.45
N ILE A 31 1.34 18.14 -5.36
CA ILE A 31 0.31 17.08 -5.40
C ILE A 31 -0.95 17.58 -6.13
N SER A 32 -1.36 18.82 -5.89
CA SER A 32 -2.55 19.40 -6.54
C SER A 32 -2.37 19.69 -8.03
N GLU A 33 -1.13 19.79 -8.54
CA GLU A 33 -0.87 19.87 -9.99
C GLU A 33 -0.99 18.50 -10.64
N ILE A 34 -0.51 17.44 -9.96
CA ILE A 34 -0.46 16.08 -10.51
C ILE A 34 -1.80 15.36 -10.40
N PHE A 35 -2.48 15.49 -9.25
CA PHE A 35 -3.61 14.66 -8.89
C PHE A 35 -4.90 15.44 -8.67
N ASP A 36 -6.02 14.84 -9.07
CA ASP A 36 -7.32 15.14 -8.52
C ASP A 36 -7.45 14.49 -7.14
N LEU A 37 -7.76 15.30 -6.12
CA LEU A 37 -7.87 14.87 -4.72
C LEU A 37 -9.34 14.79 -4.32
N LYS A 38 -9.77 13.63 -3.86
CA LYS A 38 -11.13 13.43 -3.34
C LYS A 38 -11.11 12.52 -2.12
N ASN A 39 -11.86 12.92 -1.09
CA ASN A 39 -12.06 12.05 0.06
C ASN A 39 -13.04 10.94 -0.26
N GLY A 40 -12.77 9.77 0.29
CA GLY A 40 -13.74 8.69 0.33
C GLY A 40 -14.96 9.03 1.20
N TYR A 41 -15.90 8.11 1.26
CA TYR A 41 -17.09 8.24 2.09
C TYR A 41 -17.64 6.86 2.50
N THR A 42 -18.45 6.89 3.54
CA THR A 42 -19.20 5.72 3.99
C THR A 42 -20.66 5.88 3.52
N PRO A 43 -21.20 4.97 2.68
CA PRO A 43 -22.64 4.93 2.42
C PRO A 43 -23.44 4.79 3.71
N SER A 44 -24.67 5.32 3.74
CA SER A 44 -25.49 5.28 4.95
C SER A 44 -25.69 3.85 5.46
N LYS A 45 -25.23 3.58 6.68
CA LYS A 45 -25.36 2.25 7.32
C LYS A 45 -26.82 1.92 7.71
N SER A 46 -27.69 2.92 7.80
CA SER A 46 -29.12 2.73 8.07
C SER A 46 -29.89 2.21 6.85
N LYS A 47 -29.30 2.29 5.65
CA LYS A 47 -29.87 1.75 4.41
C LYS A 47 -29.26 0.40 4.11
N LEU A 48 -29.93 -0.66 4.56
CA LEU A 48 -29.45 -2.04 4.39
C LEU A 48 -29.25 -2.41 2.91
N GLU A 49 -30.07 -1.86 2.02
CA GLU A 49 -29.97 -2.02 0.58
C GLU A 49 -28.62 -1.61 -0.01
N TYR A 50 -27.89 -0.67 0.63
CA TYR A 50 -26.55 -0.25 0.20
C TYR A 50 -25.46 -1.28 0.51
N TRP A 51 -25.75 -2.20 1.42
CA TRP A 51 -24.81 -3.18 1.96
C TRP A 51 -25.15 -4.63 1.64
N THR A 52 -26.32 -4.86 1.01
CA THR A 52 -26.78 -6.19 0.64
C THR A 52 -26.47 -6.44 -0.84
N ASN A 53 -25.93 -7.62 -1.14
CA ASN A 53 -25.55 -8.03 -2.50
C ASN A 53 -24.64 -6.98 -3.18
N GLY A 54 -23.69 -6.42 -2.43
CA GLY A 54 -22.73 -5.45 -2.92
C GLY A 54 -21.75 -6.09 -3.91
N THR A 55 -21.43 -5.35 -4.96
CA THR A 55 -20.45 -5.75 -5.99
C THR A 55 -19.34 -4.72 -6.16
N VAL A 56 -19.47 -3.56 -5.52
CA VAL A 56 -18.48 -2.48 -5.58
C VAL A 56 -17.54 -2.59 -4.38
N PRO A 57 -16.24 -2.78 -4.58
CA PRO A 57 -15.26 -2.77 -3.49
C PRO A 57 -15.31 -1.47 -2.70
N TRP A 58 -15.31 -1.58 -1.37
CA TRP A 58 -15.28 -0.44 -0.45
C TRP A 58 -14.14 -0.60 0.54
N PHE A 59 -13.01 0.03 0.22
CA PHE A 59 -11.76 -0.13 0.95
C PHE A 59 -11.69 0.69 2.24
N ARG A 60 -11.06 0.05 3.23
CA ARG A 60 -10.79 0.59 4.56
C ARG A 60 -9.38 0.18 5.00
N MET A 61 -8.98 0.61 6.20
CA MET A 61 -7.70 0.25 6.78
C MET A 61 -7.52 -1.26 6.97
N GLU A 62 -8.62 -1.97 7.26
CA GLU A 62 -8.63 -3.42 7.43
C GLU A 62 -8.19 -4.15 6.16
N ASP A 63 -8.52 -3.60 4.99
CA ASP A 63 -8.13 -4.17 3.70
C ASP A 63 -6.62 -4.05 3.47
N ILE A 64 -6.00 -2.92 3.83
CA ILE A 64 -4.54 -2.73 3.77
C ILE A 64 -3.84 -3.72 4.70
N ARG A 65 -4.33 -3.87 5.93
CA ARG A 65 -3.75 -4.79 6.92
C ARG A 65 -3.83 -6.25 6.52
N ALA A 66 -4.88 -6.62 5.79
CA ALA A 66 -5.10 -7.99 5.34
C ALA A 66 -4.35 -8.33 4.03
N ASN A 67 -4.21 -7.36 3.12
CA ASN A 67 -3.79 -7.61 1.75
C ASN A 67 -2.56 -6.76 1.32
N GLY A 68 -2.00 -5.92 2.22
CA GLY A 68 -0.88 -5.04 1.91
C GLY A 68 -1.30 -3.82 1.09
N HIS A 69 -0.32 -3.21 0.42
CA HIS A 69 -0.44 -1.90 -0.23
C HIS A 69 -0.91 -1.95 -1.70
N ILE A 70 -1.27 -3.13 -2.23
CA ILE A 70 -1.84 -3.28 -3.58
C ILE A 70 -3.15 -4.05 -3.46
N LEU A 71 -4.27 -3.38 -3.79
CA LEU A 71 -5.60 -3.88 -3.48
C LEU A 71 -6.38 -4.21 -4.75
N PHE A 72 -6.73 -5.49 -4.91
CA PHE A 72 -7.51 -6.03 -6.03
C PHE A 72 -8.98 -6.22 -5.68
N ASP A 73 -9.29 -6.41 -4.39
CA ASP A 73 -10.65 -6.57 -3.88
C ASP A 73 -10.71 -6.18 -2.40
N SER A 74 -11.91 -5.92 -1.89
CA SER A 74 -12.14 -5.50 -0.51
C SER A 74 -12.86 -6.57 0.30
N ILE A 75 -12.63 -6.56 1.61
CA ILE A 75 -13.34 -7.42 2.57
C ILE A 75 -14.85 -7.15 2.55
N GLN A 76 -15.23 -5.89 2.32
CA GLN A 76 -16.64 -5.47 2.31
C GLN A 76 -16.99 -4.74 1.01
N HIS A 77 -18.09 -5.15 0.40
CA HIS A 77 -18.63 -4.53 -0.81
C HIS A 77 -19.89 -3.72 -0.50
N VAL A 78 -20.13 -2.71 -1.33
CA VAL A 78 -21.37 -1.94 -1.33
C VAL A 78 -22.16 -2.18 -2.61
N ASN A 79 -23.48 -2.07 -2.51
CA ASN A 79 -24.35 -2.10 -3.67
C ASN A 79 -24.18 -0.80 -4.48
N GLN A 80 -24.40 -0.88 -5.79
CA GLN A 80 -24.35 0.28 -6.69
C GLN A 80 -25.27 1.42 -6.23
N LEU A 81 -26.38 1.10 -5.54
CA LEU A 81 -27.29 2.08 -4.95
C LEU A 81 -26.64 2.95 -3.87
N GLY A 82 -25.57 2.48 -3.24
CA GLY A 82 -24.77 3.22 -2.26
C GLY A 82 -23.73 4.16 -2.89
N VAL A 83 -23.51 4.06 -4.20
CA VAL A 83 -22.51 4.87 -4.92
C VAL A 83 -23.09 6.24 -5.27
N LYS A 84 -22.59 7.29 -4.59
CA LYS A 84 -23.03 8.66 -4.84
C LYS A 84 -22.74 9.10 -6.28
N SER A 85 -23.75 9.55 -7.00
CA SER A 85 -23.65 10.03 -8.39
C SER A 85 -23.03 9.00 -9.36
N GLY A 86 -23.05 7.70 -9.01
CA GLY A 86 -22.46 6.64 -9.84
C GLY A 86 -20.96 6.74 -10.07
N LYS A 87 -20.23 7.56 -9.29
CA LYS A 87 -18.81 7.82 -9.48
C LYS A 87 -17.97 7.01 -8.50
N LEU A 88 -17.11 6.17 -9.04
CA LEU A 88 -16.08 5.42 -8.33
C LEU A 88 -14.73 6.15 -8.44
N PHE A 89 -13.82 5.81 -7.56
CA PHE A 89 -12.39 6.06 -7.76
C PHE A 89 -11.89 5.07 -8.81
N SER A 90 -11.18 5.56 -9.81
CA SER A 90 -10.69 4.72 -10.88
C SER A 90 -9.56 3.81 -10.40
N LYS A 91 -9.47 2.65 -11.00
CA LYS A 91 -8.27 1.82 -10.88
C LYS A 91 -7.01 2.65 -11.15
N ASP A 92 -5.89 2.21 -10.59
CA ASP A 92 -4.60 2.89 -10.64
C ASP A 92 -4.58 4.27 -9.96
N SER A 93 -5.56 4.55 -9.08
CA SER A 93 -5.51 5.62 -8.08
C SER A 93 -4.88 5.12 -6.79
N VAL A 94 -4.25 6.01 -6.01
CA VAL A 94 -3.69 5.68 -4.70
C VAL A 94 -4.55 6.31 -3.61
N MET A 95 -4.97 5.52 -2.64
CA MET A 95 -5.63 6.03 -1.43
C MET A 95 -4.62 6.25 -0.32
N VAL A 96 -4.61 7.45 0.29
CA VAL A 96 -3.72 7.85 1.38
C VAL A 96 -4.54 8.14 2.62
N ALA A 97 -4.19 7.58 3.75
CA ALA A 97 -4.86 7.81 5.02
C ALA A 97 -4.48 9.19 5.59
N THR A 98 -5.39 10.14 5.45
CA THR A 98 -5.19 11.54 5.87
C THR A 98 -5.88 11.87 7.20
N SER A 99 -6.57 10.91 7.82
CA SER A 99 -7.18 11.08 9.14
C SER A 99 -7.24 9.79 9.93
N ALA A 100 -7.20 9.88 11.25
CA ALA A 100 -7.19 8.80 12.24
C ALA A 100 -5.91 7.94 12.19
N THR A 101 -5.78 7.01 11.26
CA THR A 101 -4.59 6.16 11.10
C THR A 101 -3.71 6.74 9.98
N ILE A 102 -3.05 7.88 10.26
CA ILE A 102 -2.22 8.61 9.30
C ILE A 102 -0.93 7.83 8.99
N GLY A 103 -0.47 7.90 7.75
CA GLY A 103 0.77 7.28 7.29
C GLY A 103 0.61 5.85 6.80
N GLU A 104 -0.50 5.61 6.12
CA GLU A 104 -0.81 4.38 5.40
C GLU A 104 -1.40 4.72 4.04
N HIS A 105 -1.07 3.95 3.03
CA HIS A 105 -1.58 4.13 1.68
C HIS A 105 -1.82 2.79 0.99
N ALA A 106 -2.52 2.80 -0.15
CA ALA A 106 -2.60 1.64 -1.03
C ALA A 106 -2.98 2.03 -2.46
N LEU A 107 -2.45 1.27 -3.42
CA LEU A 107 -2.78 1.33 -4.83
C LEU A 107 -4.05 0.51 -5.12
N LEU A 108 -5.04 1.13 -5.74
CA LEU A 108 -6.28 0.48 -6.15
C LEU A 108 -6.10 -0.15 -7.53
N LYS A 109 -6.26 -1.47 -7.66
CA LYS A 109 -6.20 -2.18 -8.95
C LYS A 109 -7.58 -2.42 -9.58
N VAL A 110 -8.62 -1.89 -8.95
CA VAL A 110 -10.02 -1.94 -9.40
C VAL A 110 -10.70 -0.59 -9.19
N ASP A 111 -11.77 -0.33 -9.90
CA ASP A 111 -12.66 0.80 -9.62
C ASP A 111 -13.39 0.56 -8.30
N ALA A 112 -13.33 1.51 -7.38
CA ALA A 112 -13.73 1.28 -6.01
C ALA A 112 -14.26 2.53 -5.30
N LEU A 113 -14.76 2.31 -4.09
CA LEU A 113 -14.93 3.34 -3.06
C LEU A 113 -13.92 3.14 -1.94
N THR A 114 -13.68 4.20 -1.17
CA THR A 114 -12.94 4.15 0.08
C THR A 114 -13.76 4.83 1.19
N ASN A 115 -13.44 4.56 2.46
CA ASN A 115 -14.07 5.32 3.55
C ASN A 115 -13.50 6.75 3.64
N GLN A 116 -14.13 7.59 4.47
CA GLN A 116 -13.79 9.02 4.61
C GLN A 116 -12.43 9.31 5.27
N ARG A 117 -11.70 8.29 5.73
CA ARG A 117 -10.36 8.47 6.33
C ARG A 117 -9.27 8.62 5.27
N PHE A 118 -9.60 8.23 4.03
CA PHE A 118 -8.66 8.31 2.91
C PHE A 118 -8.97 9.49 2.00
N THR A 119 -7.91 10.14 1.56
CA THR A 119 -7.90 11.00 0.38
C THR A 119 -7.34 10.19 -0.78
N VAL A 120 -8.08 10.13 -1.87
CA VAL A 120 -7.68 9.39 -3.07
C VAL A 120 -7.02 10.34 -4.05
N LEU A 121 -5.83 9.94 -4.51
CA LEU A 121 -5.01 10.60 -5.51
C LEU A 121 -5.27 9.94 -6.85
N THR A 122 -6.00 10.60 -7.73
CA THR A 122 -6.23 10.16 -9.12
C THR A 122 -5.38 11.01 -10.04
N ARG A 123 -4.53 10.40 -10.86
CA ARG A 123 -3.69 11.13 -11.81
C ARG A 123 -4.56 11.96 -12.75
N LYS A 124 -4.21 13.23 -12.97
CA LYS A 124 -4.81 14.04 -14.01
C LYS A 124 -4.40 13.53 -15.39
N PRO A 125 -5.19 13.79 -16.44
CA PRO A 125 -4.94 13.25 -17.80
C PRO A 125 -3.52 13.47 -18.31
N GLU A 126 -2.92 14.64 -18.04
CA GLU A 126 -1.58 15.00 -18.47
C GLU A 126 -0.46 14.20 -17.80
N TYR A 127 -0.74 13.57 -16.65
CA TYR A 127 0.22 12.75 -15.92
C TYR A 127 0.01 11.24 -16.09
N VAL A 128 -1.05 10.80 -16.75
CA VAL A 128 -1.33 9.35 -16.94
C VAL A 128 -0.18 8.64 -17.66
N ASN A 129 0.43 9.30 -18.65
CA ASN A 129 1.57 8.78 -19.40
C ASN A 129 2.93 9.30 -18.90
N ARG A 130 2.98 9.96 -17.73
CA ARG A 130 4.19 10.52 -17.13
C ARG A 130 4.53 9.89 -15.78
N LEU A 131 3.56 9.29 -15.11
CA LEU A 131 3.72 8.68 -13.79
C LEU A 131 3.13 7.27 -13.76
N LEU A 132 3.92 6.29 -13.38
CA LEU A 132 3.49 4.92 -13.15
C LEU A 132 2.72 4.81 -11.82
N PRO A 133 1.60 4.10 -11.77
CA PRO A 133 0.84 3.87 -10.53
C PRO A 133 1.69 3.21 -9.44
N GLU A 134 2.52 2.25 -9.81
CA GLU A 134 3.42 1.54 -8.92
C GLU A 134 4.51 2.46 -8.34
N PHE A 135 5.07 3.36 -9.15
CA PHE A 135 6.01 4.37 -8.66
C PHE A 135 5.34 5.33 -7.67
N ILE A 136 4.11 5.77 -7.96
CA ILE A 136 3.34 6.61 -7.04
C ILE A 136 3.14 5.88 -5.71
N ASN A 137 2.75 4.60 -5.77
CA ASN A 137 2.55 3.78 -4.58
C ASN A 137 3.82 3.68 -3.75
N TYR A 138 4.97 3.38 -4.36
CA TYR A 138 6.25 3.35 -3.65
C TYR A 138 6.65 4.72 -3.08
N TYR A 139 6.44 5.80 -3.82
CA TYR A 139 6.76 7.12 -3.29
C TYR A 139 5.85 7.55 -2.13
N CYS A 140 4.65 6.97 -2.04
CA CYS A 140 3.76 7.23 -0.91
C CYS A 140 4.33 6.79 0.45
N TYR A 141 5.31 5.88 0.53
CA TYR A 141 6.04 5.64 1.79
C TYR A 141 6.74 6.90 2.30
N VAL A 142 7.32 7.70 1.41
CA VAL A 142 7.95 8.98 1.77
C VAL A 142 6.88 10.02 2.12
N LEU A 143 5.78 10.05 1.38
CA LEU A 143 4.64 10.93 1.65
C LEU A 143 3.98 10.62 2.98
N ASP A 144 3.88 9.35 3.36
CA ASP A 144 3.32 8.90 4.64
C ASP A 144 4.12 9.44 5.84
N GLU A 145 5.46 9.43 5.76
CA GLU A 145 6.30 10.02 6.80
C GLU A 145 6.08 11.54 6.92
N TRP A 146 5.93 12.23 5.79
CA TRP A 146 5.56 13.63 5.80
C TRP A 146 4.17 13.83 6.42
N CYS A 147 3.18 13.00 6.08
CA CYS A 147 1.84 13.06 6.66
C CYS A 147 1.85 12.89 8.17
N LYS A 148 2.66 11.96 8.70
CA LYS A 148 2.79 11.72 10.16
C LYS A 148 3.32 12.93 10.91
N THR A 149 4.18 13.73 10.28
CA THR A 149 4.82 14.91 10.88
C THR A 149 4.06 16.22 10.66
N ASN A 150 3.10 16.24 9.70
CA ASN A 150 2.34 17.44 9.33
C ASN A 150 0.85 17.27 9.64
N VAL A 151 0.53 17.18 10.91
CA VAL A 151 -0.82 16.96 11.42
C VAL A 151 -1.34 18.15 12.21
N HIS A 152 -2.64 18.42 12.10
CA HIS A 152 -3.32 19.33 13.01
C HIS A 152 -3.65 18.60 14.31
N ALA A 153 -3.16 19.13 15.43
CA ALA A 153 -3.51 18.67 16.77
C ALA A 153 -4.92 19.14 17.13
N GLY A 154 -5.89 18.26 16.98
CA GLY A 154 -7.31 18.46 17.35
C GLY A 154 -7.90 17.17 17.90
N GLY A 155 -9.19 17.13 18.20
CA GLY A 155 -9.87 15.95 18.76
C GLY A 155 -9.74 14.66 17.91
N PHE A 156 -9.54 14.81 16.60
CA PHE A 156 -9.10 13.74 15.69
C PHE A 156 -7.91 14.24 14.91
N ALA A 157 -6.80 13.49 14.95
CA ALA A 157 -5.63 13.79 14.15
C ALA A 157 -5.99 13.77 12.65
N SER A 158 -5.64 14.82 11.94
CA SER A 158 -5.82 14.95 10.51
C SER A 158 -4.61 15.64 9.89
N VAL A 159 -4.24 15.25 8.68
CA VAL A 159 -3.15 15.86 7.93
C VAL A 159 -3.49 17.31 7.60
N ASP A 160 -2.48 18.21 7.63
CA ASP A 160 -2.60 19.55 7.03
C ASP A 160 -2.84 19.45 5.53
N MET A 161 -4.12 19.52 5.13
CA MET A 161 -4.50 19.34 3.72
C MET A 161 -4.02 20.47 2.81
N GLU A 162 -3.76 21.67 3.32
CA GLU A 162 -3.18 22.75 2.51
C GLU A 162 -1.69 22.52 2.28
N GLY A 163 -0.96 22.03 3.28
CA GLY A 163 0.42 21.56 3.13
C GLY A 163 0.49 20.35 2.20
N PHE A 164 -0.43 19.39 2.36
CA PHE A 164 -0.51 18.19 1.51
C PHE A 164 -0.68 18.52 0.03
N LYS A 165 -1.56 19.43 -0.32
CA LYS A 165 -1.75 19.90 -1.70
C LYS A 165 -0.48 20.53 -2.30
N ARG A 166 0.31 21.24 -1.48
CA ARG A 166 1.56 21.90 -1.88
C ARG A 166 2.79 21.00 -1.82
N TYR A 167 2.67 19.81 -1.21
CA TYR A 167 3.78 18.86 -1.12
C TYR A 167 4.40 18.63 -2.50
N ARG A 168 5.73 18.68 -2.58
CA ARG A 168 6.49 18.55 -3.83
C ARG A 168 6.74 17.07 -4.12
N PHE A 169 6.04 16.54 -5.11
CA PHE A 169 6.09 15.16 -5.56
C PHE A 169 7.03 15.05 -6.78
N PRO A 170 7.99 14.10 -6.83
CA PRO A 170 8.90 13.95 -7.96
C PRO A 170 8.20 13.33 -9.17
N VAL A 171 8.60 13.80 -10.35
CA VAL A 171 8.13 13.29 -11.64
C VAL A 171 9.33 12.94 -12.51
N PRO A 172 10.13 11.92 -12.13
CA PRO A 172 11.26 11.49 -12.95
C PRO A 172 10.76 10.89 -14.28
N PRO A 173 11.58 10.87 -15.36
CA PRO A 173 11.25 10.17 -16.59
C PRO A 173 10.92 8.69 -16.37
N LEU A 174 10.04 8.14 -17.23
CA LEU A 174 9.56 6.76 -17.11
C LEU A 174 10.67 5.70 -16.94
N PRO A 175 11.80 5.74 -17.69
CA PRO A 175 12.87 4.75 -17.48
C PRO A 175 13.44 4.71 -16.06
N VAL A 176 13.48 5.87 -15.38
CA VAL A 176 13.91 5.96 -13.97
C VAL A 176 12.84 5.34 -13.06
N GLN A 177 11.56 5.65 -13.29
CA GLN A 177 10.45 5.08 -12.50
C GLN A 177 10.39 3.56 -12.66
N GLU A 178 10.48 3.06 -13.88
CA GLU A 178 10.45 1.62 -14.21
C GLU A 178 11.57 0.86 -13.49
N GLU A 179 12.77 1.41 -13.48
CA GLU A 179 13.90 0.78 -12.79
C GLU A 179 13.74 0.80 -11.27
N ILE A 180 13.24 1.91 -10.69
CA ILE A 180 12.91 1.98 -9.25
C ILE A 180 11.87 0.93 -8.89
N VAL A 181 10.78 0.85 -9.64
CA VAL A 181 9.70 -0.13 -9.42
C VAL A 181 10.27 -1.55 -9.52
N ARG A 182 11.02 -1.86 -10.59
CA ARG A 182 11.62 -3.18 -10.78
C ARG A 182 12.51 -3.61 -9.61
N ILE A 183 13.33 -2.69 -9.08
CA ILE A 183 14.20 -2.96 -7.94
C ILE A 183 13.36 -3.22 -6.68
N LEU A 184 12.39 -2.36 -6.39
CA LEU A 184 11.57 -2.48 -5.18
C LEU A 184 10.66 -3.71 -5.23
N ASP A 185 10.09 -4.04 -6.38
CA ASP A 185 9.32 -5.28 -6.58
C ASP A 185 10.18 -6.53 -6.33
N SER A 186 11.45 -6.51 -6.78
CA SER A 186 12.35 -7.63 -6.54
C SER A 186 12.67 -7.83 -5.05
N PHE A 187 12.81 -6.77 -4.27
CA PHE A 187 12.98 -6.87 -2.82
C PHE A 187 11.72 -7.37 -2.12
N SER A 188 10.54 -6.86 -2.52
CA SER A 188 9.27 -7.32 -1.94
C SER A 188 9.02 -8.82 -2.22
N SER A 189 9.39 -9.30 -3.42
CA SER A 189 9.29 -10.73 -3.75
C SER A 189 10.23 -11.59 -2.89
N LEU A 190 11.49 -11.14 -2.70
CA LEU A 190 12.46 -11.85 -1.86
C LEU A 190 12.04 -11.87 -0.38
N GLU A 191 11.46 -10.77 0.10
CA GLU A 191 10.92 -10.69 1.46
C GLU A 191 9.77 -11.71 1.65
N ALA A 192 8.82 -11.76 0.72
CA ALA A 192 7.71 -12.71 0.77
C ALA A 192 8.17 -14.18 0.69
N GLU A 193 9.17 -14.49 -0.15
CA GLU A 193 9.77 -15.82 -0.24
C GLU A 193 10.43 -16.22 1.10
N LEU A 194 11.19 -15.30 1.71
CA LEU A 194 11.85 -15.54 2.99
C LEU A 194 10.85 -15.75 4.14
N GLU A 195 9.80 -14.94 4.18
CA GLU A 195 8.73 -15.11 5.18
C GLU A 195 8.06 -16.48 5.06
N ALA A 196 7.75 -16.92 3.84
CA ALA A 196 7.14 -18.23 3.60
C ALA A 196 8.07 -19.39 4.03
N GLU A 197 9.38 -19.30 3.75
CA GLU A 197 10.38 -20.28 4.19
C GLU A 197 10.48 -20.33 5.73
N LEU A 198 10.51 -19.18 6.39
CA LEU A 198 10.56 -19.07 7.84
C LEU A 198 9.32 -19.63 8.52
N GLU A 199 8.13 -19.38 7.97
CA GLU A 199 6.88 -19.96 8.49
C GLU A 199 6.86 -21.49 8.36
N ALA A 200 7.30 -22.02 7.22
CA ALA A 200 7.38 -23.47 7.01
C ALA A 200 8.38 -24.13 7.97
N GLU A 201 9.56 -23.52 8.17
CA GLU A 201 10.54 -24.02 9.14
C GLU A 201 10.00 -23.98 10.58
N LEU A 202 9.34 -22.89 10.96
CA LEU A 202 8.74 -22.76 12.30
C LEU A 202 7.67 -23.83 12.54
N GLU A 203 6.84 -24.13 11.56
CA GLU A 203 5.83 -25.18 11.65
C GLU A 203 6.50 -26.56 11.81
N ALA A 204 7.54 -26.84 11.03
CA ALA A 204 8.29 -28.09 11.13
C ALA A 204 8.93 -28.25 12.52
N ARG A 205 9.54 -27.21 13.08
CA ARG A 205 10.12 -27.21 14.41
C ARG A 205 9.08 -27.41 15.53
N ARG A 206 7.90 -26.81 15.39
CA ARG A 206 6.79 -27.02 16.33
C ARG A 206 6.31 -28.48 16.33
N LYS A 207 6.17 -29.11 15.15
CA LYS A 207 5.83 -30.52 15.03
C LYS A 207 6.91 -31.43 15.65
N GLN A 208 8.18 -31.14 15.38
CA GLN A 208 9.32 -31.85 15.96
C GLN A 208 9.31 -31.76 17.49
N TYR A 209 9.13 -30.55 18.04
CA TYR A 209 9.05 -30.33 19.46
C TYR A 209 7.89 -31.12 20.09
N ALA A 210 6.70 -31.06 19.51
CA ALA A 210 5.54 -31.78 20.01
C ALA A 210 5.78 -33.30 20.02
N TYR A 211 6.37 -33.84 18.95
CA TYR A 211 6.72 -35.27 18.88
C TYR A 211 7.67 -35.69 20.03
N TYR A 212 8.81 -34.99 20.17
CA TYR A 212 9.76 -35.33 21.21
C TYR A 212 9.23 -35.10 22.62
N ARG A 213 8.46 -34.04 22.84
CA ARG A 213 7.80 -33.80 24.12
C ARG A 213 6.90 -34.96 24.52
N ASP A 214 6.06 -35.42 23.59
CA ASP A 214 5.09 -36.47 23.86
C ASP A 214 5.81 -37.83 24.06
N GLU A 215 6.82 -38.10 23.23
CA GLU A 215 7.64 -39.31 23.35
C GLU A 215 8.41 -39.37 24.71
N LEU A 216 9.04 -38.26 25.09
CA LEU A 216 9.85 -38.19 26.31
C LEU A 216 9.00 -38.19 27.60
N LEU A 217 7.74 -37.75 27.51
CA LEU A 217 6.83 -37.68 28.64
C LEU A 217 5.88 -38.90 28.73
N THR A 218 5.94 -39.81 27.78
CA THR A 218 5.20 -41.07 27.80
C THR A 218 6.01 -42.10 28.54
N PHE A 219 5.59 -42.44 29.75
CA PHE A 219 6.20 -43.50 30.58
C PHE A 219 5.36 -44.76 30.44
N ASP A 220 6.02 -45.91 30.21
CA ASP A 220 5.36 -47.22 30.28
C ASP A 220 4.77 -47.44 31.67
N ARG A 221 3.45 -47.52 31.76
CA ARG A 221 2.73 -47.82 33.00
C ARG A 221 2.79 -49.31 33.38
N GLU A 222 3.46 -50.14 32.60
CA GLU A 222 3.54 -51.59 32.80
C GLU A 222 4.87 -52.00 33.39
N ARG A 223 5.12 -51.64 34.69
CA ARG A 223 6.06 -52.35 35.58
C ARG A 223 5.50 -52.37 36.99
N GLU A 224 4.25 -52.83 37.14
CA GLU A 224 3.73 -53.33 38.42
C GLU A 224 2.97 -54.63 38.15
N ALA A 225 3.69 -55.76 38.21
CA ALA A 225 3.18 -57.08 38.44
C ALA A 225 4.19 -57.90 39.21
#